data_74beae93264f631025ee08f473afdb10
#
_entry.id   74beae93264f631025ee08f473afdb10
#
_cell.length_a   1.000
_cell.length_b   1.000
_cell.length_c   1.000
_cell.angle_alpha   90.00
_cell.angle_beta   90.00
_cell.angle_gamma   90.00
#
_symmetry.space_group_name_H-M   'P 1'
#
loop_
_entity.id
_entity.type
_entity.pdbx_description
1 polymer ?
#
loop_
_entity_poly.entity_id
_entity_poly.type
_entity_poly.pdbx_seq_one_letter_code
_entity_poly.pdbx_strand_id
1 'polypeptide(L)'
;MRRPVDEEWTMAGRPSDLRISATGVADACLLSIGGVLDDKAYVPLRDAIVKTALDEPRALIVDVTGLTVRNDPAWAVFTSARWQIAEWPDTPLGLVCAHEQGRNALRRNGISRYVPVYTTLESAFTELSAEGLRRYRRRARASLPATRTSIRRCRELTTQWLTAWSRTDFIHVVSTVATELVETALGDTDSDFSLRVETDGSTVSVAIQHVGMANPMRRKFLGGEVSGLDLVAATSRSWGSYATATGNTVWAVVGPENRF
;
A
#
# COMPACT_ATOMS: atom_id res chain seq x y z
N MET A 1 15.66 16.42 -1.10
CA MET A 1 16.33 16.03 0.15
C MET A 1 15.23 15.47 1.07
N ARG A 2 14.98 14.13 1.03
CA ARG A 2 13.95 13.47 1.85
C ARG A 2 14.54 13.25 3.24
N ARG A 3 13.81 13.63 4.30
CA ARG A 3 14.15 13.33 5.69
C ARG A 3 14.02 11.82 5.92
N PRO A 4 14.93 11.19 6.69
CA PRO A 4 14.72 9.82 7.16
C PRO A 4 13.52 9.81 8.07
N VAL A 5 12.56 8.91 7.80
CA VAL A 5 11.41 8.67 8.66
C VAL A 5 11.82 7.59 9.66
N ASP A 6 12.35 8.03 10.80
CA ASP A 6 12.47 7.16 11.97
C ASP A 6 11.14 7.24 12.73
N GLU A 7 10.19 6.40 12.37
CA GLU A 7 8.95 6.24 13.14
C GLU A 7 9.05 4.97 13.98
N GLU A 8 9.27 5.13 15.27
CA GLU A 8 9.19 4.07 16.26
C GLU A 8 7.75 3.98 16.77
N TRP A 9 7.03 2.94 16.35
CA TRP A 9 5.68 2.65 16.82
C TRP A 9 5.75 1.67 18.00
N THR A 10 5.78 2.20 19.23
CA THR A 10 5.69 1.38 20.43
C THR A 10 4.24 1.29 20.87
N MET A 11 3.61 0.13 20.66
CA MET A 11 2.35 -0.21 21.33
C MET A 11 2.68 -0.67 22.75
N ALA A 12 2.52 0.22 23.72
CA ALA A 12 2.82 -0.05 25.13
C ALA A 12 1.70 -0.88 25.78
N GLY A 13 2.02 -2.07 26.26
CA GLY A 13 1.18 -2.88 27.13
C GLY A 13 1.60 -4.34 27.25
N ARG A 14 2.22 -4.79 28.33
CA ARG A 14 2.58 -6.16 28.82
C ARG A 14 3.66 -6.91 28.02
N PRO A 15 4.45 -7.82 28.64
CA PRO A 15 5.63 -8.48 28.04
C PRO A 15 5.35 -9.48 26.90
N SER A 16 4.16 -9.47 26.33
CA SER A 16 3.75 -10.23 25.14
C SER A 16 3.58 -9.34 23.89
N ASP A 17 3.94 -8.04 23.94
CA ASP A 17 3.59 -7.10 22.89
C ASP A 17 4.53 -7.21 21.69
N LEU A 18 3.90 -7.20 20.50
CA LEU A 18 4.59 -7.09 19.23
C LEU A 18 5.22 -5.70 19.11
N ARG A 19 6.51 -5.64 18.80
CA ARG A 19 7.23 -4.41 18.50
C ARG A 19 7.50 -4.37 17.02
N ILE A 20 7.15 -3.25 16.40
CA ILE A 20 7.34 -3.00 14.97
C ILE A 20 8.10 -1.68 14.86
N SER A 21 9.22 -1.69 14.15
CA SER A 21 9.98 -0.48 13.82
C SER A 21 10.23 -0.43 12.33
N ALA A 22 10.05 0.74 11.73
CA ALA A 22 10.30 1.01 10.32
C ALA A 22 11.52 1.90 10.16
N THR A 23 12.47 1.50 9.34
CA THR A 23 13.69 2.25 9.03
C THR A 23 13.89 2.35 7.53
N GLY A 24 14.05 3.57 7.02
CA GLY A 24 14.40 3.79 5.62
C GLY A 24 15.88 3.43 5.37
N VAL A 25 16.13 2.53 4.44
CA VAL A 25 17.49 2.14 4.02
C VAL A 25 17.62 2.38 2.53
N ALA A 26 18.31 3.42 2.14
CA ALA A 26 18.38 3.90 0.76
C ALA A 26 16.97 4.12 0.18
N ASP A 27 16.58 3.38 -0.87
CA ASP A 27 15.25 3.45 -1.51
C ASP A 27 14.29 2.37 -1.00
N ALA A 28 14.73 1.49 -0.09
CA ALA A 28 13.91 0.43 0.50
C ALA A 28 13.50 0.79 1.93
N CYS A 29 12.50 0.08 2.46
CA CYS A 29 12.11 0.15 3.86
C CYS A 29 12.34 -1.19 4.54
N LEU A 30 13.02 -1.17 5.69
CA LEU A 30 13.17 -2.29 6.60
C LEU A 30 12.14 -2.18 7.71
N LEU A 31 11.28 -3.18 7.82
CA LEU A 31 10.33 -3.33 8.91
C LEU A 31 10.84 -4.44 9.85
N SER A 32 11.37 -4.07 11.01
CA SER A 32 11.85 -5.03 12.01
C SER A 32 10.74 -5.38 12.99
N ILE A 33 10.49 -6.69 13.16
CA ILE A 33 9.41 -7.21 13.98
C ILE A 33 9.98 -8.10 15.07
N GLY A 34 9.65 -7.79 16.32
CA GLY A 34 10.05 -8.59 17.48
C GLY A 34 8.89 -8.78 18.45
N GLY A 35 8.98 -9.82 19.29
CA GLY A 35 7.95 -10.16 20.26
C GLY A 35 7.09 -11.34 19.83
N VAL A 36 5.84 -11.41 20.28
CA VAL A 36 4.96 -12.55 20.08
C VAL A 36 3.81 -12.21 19.14
N LEU A 37 3.70 -12.95 18.06
CA LEU A 37 2.55 -12.90 17.16
C LEU A 37 1.46 -13.85 17.67
N ASP A 38 0.35 -13.28 18.04
CA ASP A 38 -0.89 -13.95 18.42
C ASP A 38 -2.07 -13.43 17.57
N ASP A 39 -3.27 -13.91 17.83
CA ASP A 39 -4.47 -13.55 17.06
C ASP A 39 -4.79 -12.04 17.17
N LYS A 40 -4.43 -11.37 18.29
CA LYS A 40 -4.66 -9.93 18.49
C LYS A 40 -3.66 -9.09 17.70
N ALA A 41 -2.45 -9.61 17.51
CA ALA A 41 -1.37 -8.94 16.79
C ALA A 41 -1.46 -9.13 15.26
N TYR A 42 -2.29 -10.08 14.78
CA TYR A 42 -2.41 -10.42 13.36
C TYR A 42 -2.82 -9.22 12.50
N VAL A 43 -3.94 -8.58 12.81
CA VAL A 43 -4.46 -7.44 12.04
C VAL A 43 -3.52 -6.23 12.13
N PRO A 44 -3.07 -5.79 13.33
CA PRO A 44 -2.11 -4.72 13.47
C PRO A 44 -0.81 -4.94 12.67
N LEU A 45 -0.27 -6.17 12.65
CA LEU A 45 0.94 -6.48 11.89
C LEU A 45 0.70 -6.41 10.38
N ARG A 46 -0.39 -7.03 9.90
CA ARG A 46 -0.78 -6.94 8.49
C ARG A 46 -0.89 -5.48 8.04
N ASP A 47 -1.61 -4.69 8.82
CA ASP A 47 -1.88 -3.29 8.49
C ASP A 47 -0.60 -2.44 8.53
N ALA A 48 0.34 -2.73 9.45
CA ALA A 48 1.65 -2.09 9.47
C ALA A 48 2.47 -2.40 8.21
N ILE A 49 2.49 -3.66 7.75
CA ILE A 49 3.17 -4.06 6.51
C ILE A 49 2.54 -3.34 5.30
N VAL A 50 1.21 -3.35 5.20
CA VAL A 50 0.49 -2.68 4.11
C VAL A 50 0.73 -1.17 4.16
N LYS A 51 0.61 -0.53 5.32
CA LYS A 51 0.86 0.91 5.48
C LYS A 51 2.27 1.28 5.01
N THR A 52 3.28 0.51 5.38
CA THR A 52 4.66 0.76 4.96
C THR A 52 4.81 0.63 3.43
N ALA A 53 4.09 -0.31 2.81
CA ALA A 53 4.08 -0.44 1.36
C ALA A 53 3.41 0.77 0.66
N LEU A 54 2.42 1.42 1.31
CA LEU A 54 1.74 2.61 0.76
C LEU A 54 2.66 3.83 0.61
N ASP A 55 3.77 3.88 1.34
CA ASP A 55 4.82 4.90 1.17
C ASP A 55 5.69 4.63 -0.07
N GLU A 56 5.40 3.53 -0.78
CA GLU A 56 6.02 3.13 -2.05
C GLU A 56 7.55 3.05 -1.99
N PRO A 57 8.13 2.38 -1.00
CA PRO A 57 9.55 2.08 -1.06
C PRO A 57 9.82 1.21 -2.29
N ARG A 58 11.04 1.26 -2.81
CA ARG A 58 11.43 0.42 -3.94
C ARG A 58 11.33 -1.07 -3.61
N ALA A 59 11.56 -1.42 -2.33
CA ALA A 59 11.35 -2.75 -1.77
C ALA A 59 10.94 -2.63 -0.30
N LEU A 60 10.14 -3.56 0.17
CA LEU A 60 9.79 -3.72 1.59
C LEU A 60 10.41 -5.01 2.11
N ILE A 61 11.32 -4.87 3.07
CA ILE A 61 11.99 -5.99 3.73
C ILE A 61 11.42 -6.10 5.14
N VAL A 62 10.92 -7.27 5.50
CA VAL A 62 10.35 -7.54 6.82
C VAL A 62 11.26 -8.51 7.56
N ASP A 63 11.97 -8.03 8.57
CA ASP A 63 12.80 -8.88 9.43
C ASP A 63 11.96 -9.48 10.55
N VAL A 64 11.80 -10.79 10.48
CA VAL A 64 11.04 -11.61 11.45
C VAL A 64 11.97 -12.43 12.36
N THR A 65 13.26 -12.12 12.38
CA THR A 65 14.24 -12.87 13.21
C THR A 65 13.88 -12.83 14.69
N GLY A 66 13.37 -11.67 15.18
CA GLY A 66 12.95 -11.49 16.57
C GLY A 66 11.51 -11.93 16.86
N LEU A 67 10.81 -12.54 15.89
CA LEU A 67 9.40 -12.89 16.02
C LEU A 67 9.21 -14.30 16.55
N THR A 68 8.43 -14.44 17.62
CA THR A 68 7.94 -15.73 18.12
C THR A 68 6.48 -15.90 17.74
N VAL A 69 6.13 -16.99 17.08
CA VAL A 69 4.75 -17.30 16.68
C VAL A 69 4.24 -18.47 17.51
N ARG A 70 3.14 -18.24 18.26
CA ARG A 70 2.54 -19.26 19.13
C ARG A 70 1.62 -20.22 18.39
N ASN A 71 0.99 -19.74 17.34
CA ASN A 71 -0.01 -20.46 16.56
C ASN A 71 0.39 -20.47 15.09
N ASP A 72 0.65 -21.63 14.52
CA ASP A 72 1.13 -21.76 13.13
C ASP A 72 0.27 -21.01 12.08
N PRO A 73 -1.07 -21.02 12.14
CA PRO A 73 -1.90 -20.20 11.23
C PRO A 73 -1.60 -18.71 11.24
N ALA A 74 -1.05 -18.14 12.31
CA ALA A 74 -0.71 -16.73 12.37
C ALA A 74 0.37 -16.31 11.34
N TRP A 75 1.20 -17.24 10.87
CA TRP A 75 2.14 -17.01 9.78
C TRP A 75 1.47 -16.53 8.49
N ALA A 76 0.18 -16.82 8.29
CA ALA A 76 -0.59 -16.36 7.13
C ALA A 76 -0.70 -14.83 7.03
N VAL A 77 -0.35 -14.08 8.09
CA VAL A 77 -0.31 -12.61 8.06
C VAL A 77 0.55 -12.07 6.92
N PHE A 78 1.69 -12.73 6.63
CA PHE A 78 2.61 -12.30 5.59
C PHE A 78 2.07 -12.54 4.18
N THR A 79 1.38 -13.65 3.94
CA THR A 79 0.69 -13.91 2.67
C THR A 79 -0.51 -13.00 2.49
N SER A 80 -1.28 -12.75 3.55
CA SER A 80 -2.39 -11.80 3.54
C SER A 80 -1.92 -10.39 3.19
N ALA A 81 -0.85 -9.91 3.82
CA ALA A 81 -0.25 -8.62 3.49
C ALA A 81 0.27 -8.59 2.04
N ARG A 82 0.96 -9.65 1.57
CA ARG A 82 1.48 -9.75 0.20
C ARG A 82 0.36 -9.65 -0.83
N TRP A 83 -0.78 -10.30 -0.59
CA TRP A 83 -1.91 -10.26 -1.51
C TRP A 83 -2.53 -8.87 -1.60
N GLN A 84 -2.69 -8.19 -0.47
CA GLN A 84 -3.18 -6.80 -0.47
C GLN A 84 -2.22 -5.86 -1.20
N ILE A 85 -0.90 -6.00 -0.97
CA ILE A 85 0.13 -5.21 -1.64
C ILE A 85 0.18 -5.53 -3.14
N ALA A 86 -0.09 -6.79 -3.55
CA ALA A 86 -0.05 -7.19 -4.95
C ALA A 86 -1.13 -6.52 -5.81
N GLU A 87 -2.29 -6.24 -5.24
CA GLU A 87 -3.34 -5.48 -5.93
C GLU A 87 -2.89 -4.03 -6.16
N TRP A 88 -2.39 -3.42 -5.13
CA TRP A 88 -1.78 -2.10 -5.13
C TRP A 88 -1.12 -1.85 -3.75
N PRO A 89 0.07 -1.24 -3.66
CA PRO A 89 0.91 -0.59 -4.69
C PRO A 89 1.88 -1.52 -5.42
N ASP A 90 1.76 -2.84 -5.26
CA ASP A 90 2.61 -3.88 -5.86
C ASP A 90 4.12 -3.69 -5.57
N THR A 91 4.43 -3.27 -4.34
CA THR A 91 5.80 -3.15 -3.85
C THR A 91 6.41 -4.53 -3.65
N PRO A 92 7.64 -4.81 -4.13
CA PRO A 92 8.35 -6.04 -3.81
C PRO A 92 8.47 -6.23 -2.30
N LEU A 93 8.01 -7.37 -1.81
CA LEU A 93 8.01 -7.74 -0.39
C LEU A 93 8.82 -9.01 -0.18
N GLY A 94 9.72 -9.01 0.80
CA GLY A 94 10.45 -10.21 1.24
C GLY A 94 10.63 -10.27 2.74
N LEU A 95 10.80 -11.49 3.25
CA LEU A 95 11.05 -11.74 4.67
C LEU A 95 12.53 -12.04 4.91
N VAL A 96 13.06 -11.59 6.04
CA VAL A 96 14.37 -12.01 6.54
C VAL A 96 14.17 -12.78 7.83
N CYS A 97 14.80 -13.95 7.93
CA CYS A 97 14.84 -14.74 9.14
C CYS A 97 16.22 -15.40 9.29
N ALA A 98 17.03 -14.96 10.24
CA ALA A 98 18.41 -15.42 10.41
C ALA A 98 18.48 -16.87 10.89
N HIS A 99 17.54 -17.35 11.73
CA HIS A 99 17.59 -18.67 12.30
C HIS A 99 16.81 -19.72 11.47
N GLU A 100 17.38 -20.91 11.38
CA GLU A 100 16.85 -22.01 10.56
C GLU A 100 15.46 -22.46 11.00
N GLN A 101 15.20 -22.48 12.30
CA GLN A 101 13.90 -22.89 12.86
C GLN A 101 12.76 -22.02 12.31
N GLY A 102 12.94 -20.70 12.26
CA GLY A 102 11.95 -19.77 11.72
C GLY A 102 11.75 -19.97 10.22
N ARG A 103 12.83 -20.12 9.45
CA ARG A 103 12.73 -20.40 8.01
C ARG A 103 12.01 -21.73 7.72
N ASN A 104 12.24 -22.75 8.56
CA ASN A 104 11.53 -24.01 8.45
C ASN A 104 10.03 -23.86 8.79
N ALA A 105 9.68 -23.05 9.77
CA ALA A 105 8.28 -22.72 10.07
C ALA A 105 7.61 -21.99 8.90
N LEU A 106 8.24 -20.96 8.34
CA LEU A 106 7.75 -20.23 7.15
C LEU A 106 7.54 -21.17 5.95
N ARG A 107 8.45 -22.13 5.74
CA ARG A 107 8.34 -23.12 4.66
C ARG A 107 7.20 -24.11 4.90
N ARG A 108 7.09 -24.67 6.12
CA ARG A 108 6.02 -25.64 6.46
C ARG A 108 4.63 -25.01 6.34
N ASN A 109 4.49 -23.74 6.70
CA ASN A 109 3.24 -22.99 6.59
C ASN A 109 2.99 -22.41 5.18
N GLY A 110 3.84 -22.76 4.20
CA GLY A 110 3.65 -22.38 2.80
C GLY A 110 3.94 -20.91 2.46
N ILE A 111 4.42 -20.11 3.43
CA ILE A 111 4.66 -18.67 3.24
C ILE A 111 5.69 -18.41 2.13
N SER A 112 6.77 -19.21 2.12
CA SER A 112 7.86 -19.08 1.14
C SER A 112 7.45 -19.33 -0.32
N ARG A 113 6.22 -19.81 -0.58
CA ARG A 113 5.65 -19.93 -1.94
C ARG A 113 5.20 -18.58 -2.51
N TYR A 114 4.85 -17.65 -1.64
CA TYR A 114 4.25 -16.36 -2.01
C TYR A 114 5.13 -15.17 -1.66
N VAL A 115 5.97 -15.33 -0.62
CA VAL A 115 6.88 -14.29 -0.14
C VAL A 115 8.28 -14.89 -0.05
N PRO A 116 9.28 -14.36 -0.78
CA PRO A 116 10.66 -14.83 -0.70
C PRO A 116 11.21 -14.65 0.72
N VAL A 117 12.00 -15.62 1.16
CA VAL A 117 12.58 -15.67 2.52
C VAL A 117 14.10 -15.73 2.41
N TYR A 118 14.75 -14.76 3.01
CA TYR A 118 16.21 -14.58 2.99
C TYR A 118 16.83 -14.90 4.34
N THR A 119 18.10 -15.25 4.30
CA THR A 119 18.89 -15.52 5.52
C THR A 119 19.51 -14.26 6.11
N THR A 120 19.75 -13.25 5.29
CA THR A 120 20.40 -11.99 5.68
C THR A 120 19.68 -10.79 5.09
N LEU A 121 19.80 -9.64 5.75
CA LEU A 121 19.31 -8.36 5.24
C LEU A 121 19.98 -7.97 3.92
N GLU A 122 21.26 -8.24 3.79
CA GLU A 122 22.05 -7.90 2.59
C GLU A 122 21.53 -8.63 1.35
N SER A 123 21.28 -9.95 1.44
CA SER A 123 20.72 -10.72 0.33
C SER A 123 19.31 -10.26 -0.04
N ALA A 124 18.45 -10.01 0.95
CA ALA A 124 17.11 -9.48 0.72
C ALA A 124 17.15 -8.12 0.03
N PHE A 125 18.01 -7.23 0.52
CA PHE A 125 18.16 -5.89 -0.04
C PHE A 125 18.62 -5.94 -1.50
N THR A 126 19.65 -6.73 -1.78
CA THR A 126 20.21 -6.85 -3.14
C THR A 126 19.18 -7.38 -4.13
N GLU A 127 18.50 -8.48 -3.80
CA GLU A 127 17.57 -9.12 -4.72
C GLU A 127 16.28 -8.33 -4.92
N LEU A 128 15.67 -7.85 -3.84
CA LEU A 128 14.40 -7.10 -3.91
C LEU A 128 14.58 -5.71 -4.52
N SER A 129 15.70 -5.03 -4.26
CA SER A 129 15.99 -3.75 -4.91
C SER A 129 16.24 -3.92 -6.41
N ALA A 130 16.91 -5.00 -6.81
CA ALA A 130 17.10 -5.33 -8.22
C ALA A 130 15.77 -5.66 -8.91
N GLU A 131 14.85 -6.36 -8.23
CA GLU A 131 13.49 -6.60 -8.73
C GLU A 131 12.73 -5.29 -8.89
N GLY A 132 12.76 -4.41 -7.91
CA GLY A 132 12.11 -3.10 -7.96
C GLY A 132 12.65 -2.20 -9.09
N LEU A 133 13.93 -2.32 -9.43
CA LEU A 133 14.55 -1.61 -10.57
C LEU A 133 14.10 -2.15 -11.93
N ARG A 134 13.83 -3.45 -12.03
CA ARG A 134 13.38 -4.08 -13.30
C ARG A 134 11.93 -3.77 -13.62
N ARG A 135 11.13 -3.38 -12.64
CA ARG A 135 9.73 -3.01 -12.85
C ARG A 135 9.66 -1.64 -13.49
N TYR A 136 9.22 -1.59 -14.74
CA TYR A 136 8.93 -0.32 -15.40
C TYR A 136 7.77 0.36 -14.66
N ARG A 137 8.05 1.54 -14.09
CA ARG A 137 7.02 2.34 -13.41
C ARG A 137 7.27 3.83 -13.61
N ARG A 138 6.23 4.53 -14.03
CA ARG A 138 6.18 5.99 -14.01
C ARG A 138 5.20 6.43 -12.96
N ARG A 139 5.61 7.37 -12.14
CA ARG A 139 4.85 7.87 -10.99
C ARG A 139 4.84 9.37 -10.97
N ALA A 140 3.68 9.93 -10.58
CA ALA A 140 3.53 11.34 -10.28
C ALA A 140 2.67 11.52 -9.03
N ARG A 141 2.97 12.57 -8.28
CA ARG A 141 2.27 12.92 -7.04
C ARG A 141 2.10 14.42 -6.95
N ALA A 142 0.92 14.85 -6.46
CA ALA A 142 0.65 16.23 -6.14
C ALA A 142 -0.13 16.35 -4.84
N SER A 143 0.18 17.36 -4.02
CA SER A 143 -0.70 17.78 -2.92
C SER A 143 -1.75 18.70 -3.45
N LEU A 144 -2.99 18.50 -3.07
CA LEU A 144 -4.15 19.27 -3.48
C LEU A 144 -4.90 19.76 -2.23
N PRO A 145 -5.33 21.03 -2.19
CA PRO A 145 -6.12 21.53 -1.09
C PRO A 145 -7.52 20.89 -1.07
N ALA A 146 -8.12 20.80 0.12
CA ALA A 146 -9.48 20.27 0.29
C ALA A 146 -10.54 21.29 -0.21
N THR A 147 -10.51 21.62 -1.49
CA THR A 147 -11.42 22.57 -2.15
C THR A 147 -11.96 21.99 -3.46
N ARG A 148 -13.13 22.46 -3.89
CA ARG A 148 -13.74 22.02 -5.17
C ARG A 148 -12.89 22.34 -6.40
N THR A 149 -11.99 23.30 -6.33
CA THR A 149 -11.06 23.61 -7.41
C THR A 149 -10.08 22.48 -7.69
N SER A 150 -9.83 21.63 -6.69
CA SER A 150 -8.97 20.44 -6.80
C SER A 150 -9.53 19.38 -7.74
N ILE A 151 -10.85 19.34 -7.97
CA ILE A 151 -11.47 18.46 -8.97
C ILE A 151 -10.94 18.80 -10.37
N ARG A 152 -10.97 20.09 -10.75
CA ARG A 152 -10.43 20.53 -12.03
C ARG A 152 -8.92 20.29 -12.10
N ARG A 153 -8.20 20.63 -11.03
CA ARG A 153 -6.75 20.47 -10.97
C ARG A 153 -6.32 19.00 -11.08
N CYS A 154 -7.07 18.09 -10.48
CA CYS A 154 -6.87 16.66 -10.60
C CYS A 154 -6.95 16.19 -12.06
N ARG A 155 -7.97 16.61 -12.80
CA ARG A 155 -8.14 16.26 -14.22
C ARG A 155 -7.01 16.81 -15.09
N GLU A 156 -6.59 18.06 -14.85
CA GLU A 156 -5.46 18.69 -15.55
C GLU A 156 -4.16 17.91 -15.34
N LEU A 157 -3.85 17.59 -14.08
CA LEU A 157 -2.65 16.83 -13.72
C LEU A 157 -2.66 15.41 -14.30
N THR A 158 -3.78 14.71 -14.19
CA THR A 158 -3.94 13.36 -14.74
C THR A 158 -3.72 13.38 -16.26
N THR A 159 -4.34 14.31 -16.97
CA THR A 159 -4.16 14.46 -18.41
C THR A 159 -2.71 14.79 -18.76
N GLN A 160 -2.08 15.71 -18.05
CA GLN A 160 -0.68 16.09 -18.27
C GLN A 160 0.27 14.91 -18.09
N TRP A 161 0.13 14.16 -16.99
CA TRP A 161 1.01 13.03 -16.69
C TRP A 161 0.82 11.88 -17.69
N LEU A 162 -0.41 11.49 -17.98
CA LEU A 162 -0.69 10.43 -18.93
C LEU A 162 -0.25 10.78 -20.36
N THR A 163 -0.38 12.03 -20.75
CA THR A 163 0.15 12.51 -22.04
C THR A 163 1.68 12.41 -22.07
N ALA A 164 2.36 12.89 -21.02
CA ALA A 164 3.82 12.82 -20.90
C ALA A 164 4.34 11.37 -20.87
N TRP A 165 3.51 10.43 -20.43
CA TRP A 165 3.84 8.99 -20.40
C TRP A 165 3.41 8.24 -21.65
N SER A 166 2.82 8.92 -22.66
CA SER A 166 2.27 8.29 -23.88
C SER A 166 1.16 7.27 -23.57
N ARG A 167 0.31 7.61 -22.56
CA ARG A 167 -0.83 6.79 -22.13
C ARG A 167 -2.15 7.54 -22.30
N THR A 168 -2.29 8.23 -23.43
CA THR A 168 -3.47 9.04 -23.75
C THR A 168 -4.76 8.21 -23.83
N ASP A 169 -4.63 6.92 -24.13
CA ASP A 169 -5.70 5.93 -24.16
C ASP A 169 -6.41 5.71 -22.82
N PHE A 170 -5.78 6.11 -21.71
CA PHE A 170 -6.37 6.01 -20.37
C PHE A 170 -6.96 7.33 -19.85
N ILE A 171 -6.76 8.48 -20.54
CA ILE A 171 -7.09 9.80 -19.99
C ILE A 171 -8.55 9.88 -19.54
N HIS A 172 -9.49 9.44 -20.35
CA HIS A 172 -10.92 9.57 -20.02
C HIS A 172 -11.30 8.78 -18.77
N VAL A 173 -11.01 7.49 -18.75
CA VAL A 173 -11.40 6.63 -17.64
C VAL A 173 -10.65 6.99 -16.35
N VAL A 174 -9.34 7.25 -16.45
CA VAL A 174 -8.53 7.63 -15.26
C VAL A 174 -8.91 9.00 -14.72
N SER A 175 -9.24 9.96 -15.57
CA SER A 175 -9.74 11.27 -15.11
C SER A 175 -11.11 11.16 -14.43
N THR A 176 -11.98 10.27 -14.89
CA THR A 176 -13.27 9.98 -14.25
C THR A 176 -13.04 9.36 -12.87
N VAL A 177 -12.27 8.28 -12.80
CA VAL A 177 -11.94 7.59 -11.54
C VAL A 177 -11.28 8.57 -10.55
N ALA A 178 -10.29 9.33 -11.00
CA ALA A 178 -9.60 10.31 -10.15
C ALA A 178 -10.56 11.39 -9.62
N THR A 179 -11.52 11.82 -10.42
CA THR A 179 -12.55 12.78 -9.98
C THR A 179 -13.39 12.23 -8.85
N GLU A 180 -13.92 11.01 -9.01
CA GLU A 180 -14.75 10.37 -7.99
C GLU A 180 -13.99 10.14 -6.67
N LEU A 181 -12.72 9.73 -6.77
CA LEU A 181 -11.87 9.58 -5.59
C LEU A 181 -11.59 10.92 -4.88
N VAL A 182 -11.39 12.00 -5.65
CA VAL A 182 -11.23 13.37 -5.09
C VAL A 182 -12.53 13.84 -4.44
N GLU A 183 -13.68 13.65 -5.07
CA GLU A 183 -14.98 14.01 -4.50
C GLU A 183 -15.25 13.26 -3.20
N THR A 184 -14.89 11.97 -3.14
CA THR A 184 -14.96 11.17 -1.92
C THR A 184 -14.08 11.77 -0.82
N ALA A 185 -12.83 12.12 -1.14
CA ALA A 185 -11.90 12.72 -0.19
C ALA A 185 -12.40 14.08 0.33
N LEU A 186 -12.94 14.92 -0.56
CA LEU A 186 -13.53 16.22 -0.17
C LEU A 186 -14.73 16.08 0.79
N GLY A 187 -15.42 14.96 0.73
CA GLY A 187 -16.48 14.64 1.69
C GLY A 187 -15.95 14.09 3.04
N ASP A 188 -14.70 13.66 3.08
CA ASP A 188 -14.11 12.96 4.24
C ASP A 188 -13.12 13.82 5.03
N THR A 189 -12.53 14.86 4.43
CA THR A 189 -11.51 15.68 5.07
C THR A 189 -11.58 17.13 4.65
N ASP A 190 -11.25 18.02 5.60
CA ASP A 190 -11.01 19.47 5.36
C ASP A 190 -9.51 19.77 5.20
N SER A 191 -8.64 18.74 5.26
CA SER A 191 -7.20 18.87 5.13
C SER A 191 -6.75 18.55 3.72
N ASP A 192 -5.60 19.10 3.31
CA ASP A 192 -4.95 18.77 2.05
C ASP A 192 -4.82 17.25 1.87
N PHE A 193 -5.00 16.80 0.65
CA PHE A 193 -4.85 15.40 0.27
C PHE A 193 -3.82 15.23 -0.85
N SER A 194 -3.31 14.04 -0.99
CA SER A 194 -2.32 13.68 -2.01
C SER A 194 -2.98 12.88 -3.13
N LEU A 195 -2.94 13.41 -4.34
CA LEU A 195 -3.22 12.67 -5.57
C LEU A 195 -1.95 11.94 -6.02
N ARG A 196 -2.09 10.69 -6.37
CA ARG A 196 -1.03 9.85 -6.90
C ARG A 196 -1.53 9.13 -8.15
N VAL A 197 -0.73 9.15 -9.23
CA VAL A 197 -0.99 8.39 -10.46
C VAL A 197 0.27 7.62 -10.82
N GLU A 198 0.10 6.37 -11.21
CA GLU A 198 1.19 5.49 -11.57
C GLU A 198 0.82 4.60 -12.77
N THR A 199 1.80 4.26 -13.60
CA THR A 199 1.63 3.25 -14.65
C THR A 199 2.82 2.29 -14.68
N ASP A 200 2.53 1.01 -14.88
CA ASP A 200 3.51 -0.05 -15.18
C ASP A 200 3.67 -0.29 -16.69
N GLY A 201 3.03 0.54 -17.52
CA GLY A 201 2.98 0.40 -18.97
C GLY A 201 1.78 -0.40 -19.49
N SER A 202 1.10 -1.20 -18.66
CA SER A 202 -0.11 -1.96 -19.00
C SER A 202 -1.36 -1.44 -18.31
N THR A 203 -1.22 -1.01 -17.07
CA THR A 203 -2.29 -0.46 -16.24
C THR A 203 -1.97 0.95 -15.79
N VAL A 204 -2.99 1.65 -15.30
CA VAL A 204 -2.84 2.93 -14.60
C VAL A 204 -3.52 2.83 -13.25
N SER A 205 -2.79 3.15 -12.19
CA SER A 205 -3.33 3.24 -10.83
C SER A 205 -3.52 4.69 -10.42
N VAL A 206 -4.60 4.97 -9.71
CA VAL A 206 -4.88 6.26 -9.08
C VAL A 206 -5.09 6.04 -7.60
N ALA A 207 -4.52 6.89 -6.76
CA ALA A 207 -4.77 6.84 -5.33
C ALA A 207 -4.90 8.26 -4.76
N ILE A 208 -5.82 8.40 -3.81
CA ILE A 208 -5.98 9.61 -2.99
C ILE A 208 -5.68 9.24 -1.54
N GLN A 209 -4.75 9.95 -0.93
CA GLN A 209 -4.40 9.80 0.47
C GLN A 209 -4.73 11.09 1.21
N HIS A 210 -5.51 10.99 2.28
CA HIS A 210 -5.89 12.14 3.11
C HIS A 210 -5.80 11.81 4.60
N VAL A 211 -5.66 12.85 5.41
CA VAL A 211 -5.80 12.76 6.86
C VAL A 211 -7.28 12.78 7.21
N GLY A 212 -7.75 11.82 8.03
CA GLY A 212 -9.15 11.75 8.44
C GLY A 212 -9.54 10.32 8.82
N MET A 213 -10.52 10.20 9.71
CA MET A 213 -10.97 8.91 10.28
C MET A 213 -12.06 8.23 9.45
N ALA A 214 -12.58 8.87 8.39
CA ALA A 214 -13.68 8.31 7.60
C ALA A 214 -13.21 7.16 6.71
N ASN A 215 -13.93 6.05 6.75
CA ASN A 215 -13.71 4.91 5.86
C ASN A 215 -14.74 4.97 4.72
N PRO A 216 -14.33 5.24 3.47
CA PRO A 216 -15.25 5.33 2.33
C PRO A 216 -16.07 4.05 2.13
N MET A 217 -15.51 2.88 2.43
CA MET A 217 -16.22 1.60 2.35
C MET A 217 -17.41 1.55 3.29
N ARG A 218 -17.34 2.23 4.44
CA ARG A 218 -18.43 2.27 5.42
C ARG A 218 -19.61 3.10 4.93
N ARG A 219 -19.39 4.15 4.12
CA ARG A 219 -20.47 4.94 3.50
C ARG A 219 -21.26 4.13 2.47
N LYS A 220 -20.59 3.27 1.69
CA LYS A 220 -21.23 2.42 0.70
C LYS A 220 -22.30 1.50 1.32
N PHE A 221 -22.10 1.05 2.56
CA PHE A 221 -23.04 0.17 3.27
C PHE A 221 -24.16 0.91 3.99
N LEU A 222 -24.08 2.23 4.15
CA LEU A 222 -25.03 3.03 4.94
C LEU A 222 -25.97 3.91 4.10
N GLY A 223 -25.72 4.08 2.80
CA GLY A 223 -26.54 4.92 1.92
C GLY A 223 -27.05 4.20 0.69
N GLY A 224 -28.37 4.20 0.50
CA GLY A 224 -29.03 3.62 -0.67
C GLY A 224 -28.94 4.45 -1.96
N GLU A 225 -28.07 5.48 -2.02
CA GLU A 225 -27.80 6.27 -3.22
C GLU A 225 -26.57 5.74 -3.97
N VAL A 226 -26.60 5.82 -5.31
CA VAL A 226 -25.47 5.46 -6.17
C VAL A 226 -24.26 6.33 -5.75
N SER A 227 -23.30 5.71 -5.13
CA SER A 227 -22.08 6.38 -4.66
C SER A 227 -21.11 6.54 -5.82
N GLY A 228 -20.34 7.63 -5.87
CA GLY A 228 -19.21 7.78 -6.80
C GLY A 228 -18.26 6.58 -6.81
N LEU A 229 -18.14 5.86 -5.69
CA LEU A 229 -17.39 4.60 -5.59
C LEU A 229 -18.04 3.44 -6.39
N ASP A 230 -19.33 3.47 -6.70
CA ASP A 230 -19.94 2.49 -7.59
C ASP A 230 -19.49 2.70 -9.04
N LEU A 231 -19.28 3.96 -9.45
CA LEU A 231 -18.68 4.29 -10.73
C LEU A 231 -17.22 3.85 -10.78
N VAL A 232 -16.46 4.09 -9.71
CA VAL A 232 -15.06 3.60 -9.58
C VAL A 232 -15.04 2.07 -9.71
N ALA A 233 -15.93 1.35 -9.02
CA ALA A 233 -16.02 -0.10 -9.10
C ALA A 233 -16.34 -0.61 -10.50
N ALA A 234 -17.23 0.09 -11.23
CA ALA A 234 -17.63 -0.29 -12.58
C ALA A 234 -16.56 0.02 -13.66
N THR A 235 -15.69 1.00 -13.41
CA THR A 235 -14.70 1.50 -14.37
C THR A 235 -13.27 1.10 -14.05
N SER A 236 -13.06 0.29 -13.01
CA SER A 236 -11.73 -0.15 -12.56
C SER A 236 -11.64 -1.67 -12.56
N ARG A 237 -10.44 -2.19 -12.81
CA ARG A 237 -10.12 -3.62 -12.67
C ARG A 237 -10.21 -4.06 -11.21
N SER A 238 -9.67 -3.23 -10.33
CA SER A 238 -9.71 -3.40 -8.87
C SER A 238 -9.70 -2.03 -8.20
N TRP A 239 -10.24 -1.95 -7.02
CA TRP A 239 -10.20 -0.76 -6.18
C TRP A 239 -10.31 -1.14 -4.71
N GLY A 240 -9.91 -0.25 -3.83
CA GLY A 240 -10.00 -0.49 -2.40
C GLY A 240 -9.65 0.74 -1.57
N SER A 241 -9.68 0.55 -0.25
CA SER A 241 -9.24 1.58 0.68
C SER A 241 -8.45 0.96 1.84
N TYR A 242 -7.45 1.71 2.31
CA TYR A 242 -6.67 1.37 3.49
C TYR A 242 -6.81 2.48 4.53
N ALA A 243 -7.49 2.18 5.63
CA ALA A 243 -7.54 3.07 6.78
C ALA A 243 -6.24 2.93 7.58
N THR A 244 -5.64 4.05 7.94
CA THR A 244 -4.49 4.13 8.85
C THR A 244 -4.90 4.86 10.12
N ALA A 245 -4.05 4.85 11.15
CA ALA A 245 -4.32 5.59 12.39
C ALA A 245 -4.49 7.10 12.18
N THR A 246 -3.92 7.65 11.12
CA THR A 246 -3.90 9.10 10.86
C THR A 246 -4.67 9.50 9.61
N GLY A 247 -5.18 8.54 8.82
CA GLY A 247 -5.85 8.87 7.57
C GLY A 247 -6.32 7.65 6.79
N ASN A 248 -6.69 7.90 5.56
CA ASN A 248 -7.19 6.88 4.65
C ASN A 248 -6.57 7.05 3.26
N THR A 249 -6.35 5.93 2.60
CA THR A 249 -5.93 5.89 1.19
C THR A 249 -6.99 5.12 0.40
N VAL A 250 -7.60 5.76 -0.59
CA VAL A 250 -8.51 5.11 -1.54
C VAL A 250 -7.78 5.03 -2.88
N TRP A 251 -7.84 3.87 -3.52
CA TRP A 251 -7.12 3.60 -4.75
C TRP A 251 -7.98 2.82 -5.74
N ALA A 252 -7.62 2.92 -7.01
CA ALA A 252 -8.19 2.15 -8.10
C ALA A 252 -7.13 1.83 -9.16
N VAL A 253 -7.25 0.66 -9.77
CA VAL A 253 -6.41 0.21 -10.90
C VAL A 253 -7.29 0.09 -12.13
N VAL A 254 -6.90 0.79 -13.20
CA VAL A 254 -7.56 0.79 -14.49
C VAL A 254 -6.74 -0.04 -15.47
N GLY A 255 -7.33 -1.07 -16.02
CA GLY A 255 -6.72 -1.92 -17.04
C GLY A 255 -7.11 -1.53 -18.48
N PRO A 256 -6.48 -2.13 -19.49
CA PRO A 256 -6.83 -1.90 -20.90
C PRO A 256 -8.27 -2.27 -21.24
N GLU A 257 -8.90 -3.15 -20.49
CA GLU A 257 -10.30 -3.55 -20.61
C GLU A 257 -11.29 -2.47 -20.17
N ASN A 258 -10.86 -1.50 -19.39
CA ASN A 258 -11.69 -0.41 -18.87
C ASN A 258 -11.65 0.86 -19.74
N ARG A 259 -10.92 0.82 -20.87
CA ARG A 259 -10.85 1.96 -21.79
C ARG A 259 -12.17 2.10 -22.58
N PHE A 260 -12.61 3.34 -22.73
CA PHE A 260 -13.77 3.69 -23.54
C PHE A 260 -13.35 4.20 -24.91
#